data_e2cd98eea9cf5f04cc0605c05f183338
#
_entry.id   e2cd98eea9cf5f04cc0605c05f183338
#
_cell.length_a   1.000
_cell.length_b   1.000
_cell.length_c   1.000
_cell.angle_alpha   90.00
_cell.angle_beta   90.00
_cell.angle_gamma   90.00
#
_symmetry.space_group_name_H-M   'P 1'
#
loop_
_entity.id
_entity.type
_entity.pdbx_description
1 polymer ?
#
loop_
_entity_poly.entity_id
_entity_poly.type
_entity_poly.pdbx_seq_one_letter_code
_entity_poly.pdbx_strand_id
1 'polypeptide(L)'
;MKALITGSNGTIGNKLKRFLQFYGVEVYTWDRSKTSIFDYYAMEEYIQKLKPDVVYHLAIASTLNKLENETWKVNYEWPSELAWVCRIHQIKFIFTSSYEVFSDYNNGPFDSTSKPDAFEGFGFEKRMAEERVLYQNPHAIIIRLPLQISRDVKDNGLLNLIQKEISEKGEIHASTNYYPALAFIEDTVAEIYRISVEYDSGLFMVDSNAELNYYDILSRLKVIYQKDWVIEKSIDFTYNQSMIDEKVKIPKLSERLLEKETELHKKSEKRIAIVGNKDVIRLSQIYRNLGYKINLLYDDDLLAAKDLAEVAEIDNYSNDIDELLEVEQIIITTHKYTSLSFLEKIKDKIIILLRFPLINCEIQYAGFKNFFDENRVYLVYFFSQHITAKKIREAINTNKIGKINNIFLDIGSNDDNDFKDAFFQISLAPLSFLTLYFKKFILDYSDYNAENNLVLSHLCNGNQRLNINFYKLWYQGRKYDIRIIGDCGEIKVEGKYTKDNNWNFTPISINEAIVDLSLKDYIEILEKEIHKESYFEEVYTGKKAFELFAIFKNMWKHQCKDSQEL
;
A
#
# COMPACT_ATOMS: atom_id res chain seq x y z
N MET A 1 -10.31 -8.92 18.15
CA MET A 1 -9.90 -10.29 17.76
C MET A 1 -8.39 -10.35 17.73
N LYS A 2 -7.80 -11.35 18.39
CA LYS A 2 -6.36 -11.63 18.36
C LYS A 2 -6.08 -12.81 17.42
N ALA A 3 -5.24 -12.63 16.45
CA ALA A 3 -4.85 -13.66 15.50
C ALA A 3 -3.36 -14.00 15.66
N LEU A 4 -3.03 -15.29 15.72
CA LEU A 4 -1.65 -15.77 15.66
C LEU A 4 -1.41 -16.38 14.28
N ILE A 5 -0.33 -15.97 13.60
CA ILE A 5 0.04 -16.48 12.28
C ILE A 5 1.37 -17.20 12.37
N THR A 6 1.41 -18.47 11.96
CA THR A 6 2.66 -19.17 11.65
C THR A 6 2.98 -18.98 10.17
N GLY A 7 4.27 -18.94 9.79
CA GLY A 7 4.65 -18.69 8.40
C GLY A 7 4.39 -17.27 7.91
N SER A 8 4.33 -16.29 8.82
CA SER A 8 4.04 -14.87 8.54
C SER A 8 5.03 -14.17 7.61
N ASN A 9 6.23 -14.74 7.39
CA ASN A 9 7.24 -14.22 6.47
C ASN A 9 7.13 -14.82 5.05
N GLY A 10 6.31 -15.87 4.88
CA GLY A 10 6.01 -16.46 3.58
C GLY A 10 5.05 -15.59 2.75
N THR A 11 4.92 -15.94 1.46
CA THR A 11 4.11 -15.23 0.47
C THR A 11 2.68 -14.94 0.96
N ILE A 12 1.93 -15.98 1.30
CA ILE A 12 0.52 -15.82 1.76
C ILE A 12 0.49 -15.24 3.18
N GLY A 13 1.36 -15.70 4.08
CA GLY A 13 1.36 -15.26 5.48
C GLY A 13 1.63 -13.77 5.66
N ASN A 14 2.53 -13.21 4.86
CA ASN A 14 2.82 -11.76 4.88
C ASN A 14 1.61 -10.95 4.37
N LYS A 15 0.97 -11.39 3.30
CA LYS A 15 -0.24 -10.73 2.76
C LYS A 15 -1.41 -10.84 3.73
N LEU A 16 -1.65 -12.02 4.32
CA LEU A 16 -2.69 -12.23 5.32
C LEU A 16 -2.46 -11.36 6.58
N LYS A 17 -1.22 -11.28 7.05
CA LYS A 17 -0.87 -10.40 8.17
C LYS A 17 -1.28 -8.96 7.88
N ARG A 18 -0.91 -8.42 6.72
CA ARG A 18 -1.26 -7.04 6.32
C ARG A 18 -2.77 -6.86 6.17
N PHE A 19 -3.43 -7.85 5.58
CA PHE A 19 -4.88 -7.84 5.39
C PHE A 19 -5.61 -7.81 6.74
N LEU A 20 -5.27 -8.70 7.66
CA LEU A 20 -5.88 -8.74 8.99
C LEU A 20 -5.65 -7.44 9.78
N GLN A 21 -4.42 -6.90 9.72
CA GLN A 21 -4.10 -5.62 10.34
C GLN A 21 -4.91 -4.46 9.74
N PHE A 22 -5.17 -4.49 8.43
CA PHE A 22 -6.02 -3.50 7.77
C PHE A 22 -7.46 -3.53 8.30
N TYR A 23 -7.99 -4.71 8.62
CA TYR A 23 -9.31 -4.88 9.24
C TYR A 23 -9.31 -4.76 10.77
N GLY A 24 -8.26 -4.21 11.36
CA GLY A 24 -8.18 -3.93 12.80
C GLY A 24 -8.00 -5.16 13.70
N VAL A 25 -7.56 -6.30 13.13
CA VAL A 25 -7.24 -7.50 13.89
C VAL A 25 -5.86 -7.33 14.55
N GLU A 26 -5.75 -7.64 15.83
CA GLU A 26 -4.49 -7.66 16.55
C GLU A 26 -3.70 -8.92 16.15
N VAL A 27 -2.60 -8.73 15.37
CA VAL A 27 -1.88 -9.85 14.76
C VAL A 27 -0.56 -10.11 15.46
N TYR A 28 -0.39 -11.35 15.90
CA TYR A 28 0.84 -11.91 16.42
C TYR A 28 1.45 -12.89 15.43
N THR A 29 2.76 -13.04 15.47
CA THR A 29 3.50 -13.94 14.58
C THR A 29 4.34 -14.91 15.38
N TRP A 30 4.37 -16.17 14.94
CA TRP A 30 5.20 -17.18 15.58
C TRP A 30 6.67 -16.94 15.26
N ASP A 31 7.49 -16.82 16.30
CA ASP A 31 8.94 -16.72 16.20
C ASP A 31 9.59 -18.02 16.70
N ARG A 32 10.11 -18.82 15.76
CA ARG A 32 10.75 -20.11 16.07
C ARG A 32 12.02 -19.97 16.92
N SER A 33 12.64 -18.79 16.96
CA SER A 33 13.81 -18.54 17.80
C SER A 33 13.45 -18.36 19.27
N LYS A 34 12.21 -17.95 19.54
CA LYS A 34 11.69 -17.73 20.92
C LYS A 34 10.89 -18.92 21.43
N THR A 35 10.13 -19.55 20.54
CA THR A 35 9.29 -20.70 20.87
C THR A 35 9.57 -21.81 19.89
N SER A 36 10.30 -22.84 20.36
CA SER A 36 10.70 -23.98 19.55
C SER A 36 9.49 -24.80 19.09
N ILE A 37 9.49 -25.22 17.83
CA ILE A 37 8.49 -26.15 17.31
C ILE A 37 8.77 -27.61 17.67
N PHE A 38 9.90 -27.91 18.32
CA PHE A 38 10.29 -29.22 18.82
C PHE A 38 9.93 -29.41 20.31
N ASP A 39 9.42 -28.37 20.98
CA ASP A 39 9.02 -28.40 22.36
C ASP A 39 7.51 -28.17 22.48
N TYR A 40 6.77 -29.26 22.67
CA TYR A 40 5.32 -29.23 22.84
C TYR A 40 4.88 -28.34 23.99
N TYR A 41 5.55 -28.45 25.15
CA TYR A 41 5.15 -27.68 26.33
C TYR A 41 5.39 -26.19 26.14
N ALA A 42 6.48 -25.81 25.49
CA ALA A 42 6.75 -24.42 25.17
C ALA A 42 5.71 -23.87 24.18
N MET A 43 5.25 -24.67 23.21
CA MET A 43 4.16 -24.30 22.30
C MET A 43 2.84 -24.06 23.04
N GLU A 44 2.48 -25.00 23.94
CA GLU A 44 1.25 -24.90 24.72
C GLU A 44 1.28 -23.70 25.67
N GLU A 45 2.39 -23.48 26.38
CA GLU A 45 2.59 -22.33 27.27
C GLU A 45 2.44 -20.99 26.48
N TYR A 46 3.05 -20.91 25.29
CA TYR A 46 2.97 -19.73 24.47
C TYR A 46 1.52 -19.43 24.04
N ILE A 47 0.79 -20.42 23.56
CA ILE A 47 -0.63 -20.30 23.18
C ILE A 47 -1.48 -19.90 24.39
N GLN A 48 -1.26 -20.56 25.54
CA GLN A 48 -1.99 -20.29 26.78
C GLN A 48 -1.75 -18.86 27.31
N LYS A 49 -0.53 -18.36 27.19
CA LYS A 49 -0.16 -17.00 27.58
C LYS A 49 -0.73 -15.94 26.61
N LEU A 50 -0.66 -16.20 25.29
CA LEU A 50 -1.13 -15.27 24.26
C LEU A 50 -2.65 -15.20 24.20
N LYS A 51 -3.33 -16.34 24.36
CA LYS A 51 -4.78 -16.51 24.24
C LYS A 51 -5.32 -15.89 22.95
N PRO A 52 -4.88 -16.36 21.77
CA PRO A 52 -5.42 -15.88 20.50
C PRO A 52 -6.85 -16.39 20.31
N ASP A 53 -7.69 -15.62 19.62
CA ASP A 53 -9.02 -16.08 19.22
C ASP A 53 -8.94 -17.08 18.05
N VAL A 54 -7.90 -16.92 17.20
CA VAL A 54 -7.67 -17.76 16.02
C VAL A 54 -6.17 -17.95 15.77
N VAL A 55 -5.82 -19.17 15.36
CA VAL A 55 -4.47 -19.51 14.85
C VAL A 55 -4.57 -19.84 13.36
N TYR A 56 -3.86 -19.07 12.54
CA TYR A 56 -3.68 -19.34 11.10
C TYR A 56 -2.33 -20.04 10.93
N HIS A 57 -2.37 -21.32 10.57
CA HIS A 57 -1.16 -22.10 10.32
C HIS A 57 -0.86 -22.14 8.80
N LEU A 58 0.07 -21.24 8.37
CA LEU A 58 0.54 -21.13 6.99
C LEU A 58 2.01 -21.51 6.83
N ALA A 59 2.65 -21.97 7.91
CA ALA A 59 4.06 -22.37 7.84
C ALA A 59 4.24 -23.60 6.96
N ILE A 60 5.25 -23.54 6.10
CA ILE A 60 5.73 -24.66 5.27
C ILE A 60 7.26 -24.69 5.32
N ALA A 61 7.85 -25.86 5.14
CA ALA A 61 9.26 -26.00 4.84
C ALA A 61 9.43 -25.97 3.31
N SER A 62 9.85 -24.82 2.78
CA SER A 62 10.08 -24.62 1.34
C SER A 62 11.56 -24.72 0.96
N THR A 63 12.44 -24.61 1.94
CA THR A 63 13.90 -24.77 1.77
C THR A 63 14.40 -25.74 2.83
N LEU A 64 15.18 -26.71 2.39
CA LEU A 64 15.87 -27.63 3.28
C LEU A 64 16.94 -26.84 4.08
N ASN A 65 16.58 -26.42 5.27
CA ASN A 65 17.54 -26.05 6.27
C ASN A 65 18.14 -27.37 6.79
N LYS A 66 19.40 -27.42 7.01
CA LYS A 66 20.24 -28.58 7.36
C LYS A 66 19.77 -29.50 8.51
N LEU A 67 18.50 -29.45 8.90
CA LEU A 67 17.92 -30.31 9.92
C LEU A 67 17.31 -31.55 9.28
N GLU A 68 17.68 -32.71 9.76
CA GLU A 68 17.11 -33.98 9.36
C GLU A 68 15.59 -33.99 9.62
N ASN A 69 14.81 -34.37 8.60
CA ASN A 69 13.33 -34.41 8.65
C ASN A 69 12.62 -33.07 8.90
N GLU A 70 13.21 -31.92 8.61
CA GLU A 70 12.58 -30.61 8.85
C GLU A 70 11.26 -30.47 8.10
N THR A 71 11.14 -30.95 6.86
CA THR A 71 9.89 -30.89 6.07
C THR A 71 8.76 -31.61 6.78
N TRP A 72 9.01 -32.84 7.25
CA TRP A 72 8.04 -33.62 8.02
C TRP A 72 7.63 -32.93 9.31
N LYS A 73 8.60 -32.39 10.07
CA LYS A 73 8.29 -31.66 11.31
C LYS A 73 7.42 -30.44 11.07
N VAL A 74 7.74 -29.63 10.06
CA VAL A 74 7.04 -28.38 9.78
C VAL A 74 5.70 -28.62 9.08
N ASN A 75 5.64 -29.54 8.11
CA ASN A 75 4.47 -29.72 7.27
C ASN A 75 3.45 -30.69 7.85
N TYR A 76 3.87 -31.61 8.74
CA TYR A 76 3.02 -32.65 9.32
C TYR A 76 2.91 -32.61 10.84
N GLU A 77 4.04 -32.68 11.59
CA GLU A 77 3.96 -32.79 13.06
C GLU A 77 3.49 -31.50 13.72
N TRP A 78 4.09 -30.37 13.36
CA TRP A 78 3.78 -29.09 13.98
C TRP A 78 2.31 -28.66 13.81
N PRO A 79 1.69 -28.68 12.62
CA PRO A 79 0.26 -28.41 12.50
C PRO A 79 -0.60 -29.37 13.31
N SER A 80 -0.21 -30.64 13.43
CA SER A 80 -0.93 -31.64 14.21
C SER A 80 -0.91 -31.33 15.71
N GLU A 81 0.26 -30.96 16.23
CA GLU A 81 0.44 -30.58 17.65
C GLU A 81 -0.31 -29.27 17.95
N LEU A 82 -0.22 -28.26 17.08
CA LEU A 82 -0.97 -27.00 17.23
C LEU A 82 -2.48 -27.21 17.16
N ALA A 83 -2.96 -28.09 16.31
CA ALA A 83 -4.38 -28.44 16.23
C ALA A 83 -4.89 -28.98 17.57
N TRP A 84 -4.12 -29.85 18.20
CA TRP A 84 -4.45 -30.39 19.53
C TRP A 84 -4.43 -29.29 20.60
N VAL A 85 -3.38 -28.45 20.64
CA VAL A 85 -3.28 -27.33 21.61
C VAL A 85 -4.46 -26.37 21.43
N CYS A 86 -4.81 -26.02 20.19
CA CYS A 86 -5.95 -25.15 19.93
C CYS A 86 -7.28 -25.76 20.40
N ARG A 87 -7.46 -27.09 20.21
CA ARG A 87 -8.66 -27.81 20.68
C ARG A 87 -8.81 -27.72 22.20
N ILE A 88 -7.77 -28.05 22.98
CA ILE A 88 -7.86 -28.06 24.44
C ILE A 88 -8.07 -26.67 25.03
N HIS A 89 -7.61 -25.63 24.36
CA HIS A 89 -7.79 -24.23 24.75
C HIS A 89 -8.98 -23.53 24.06
N GLN A 90 -9.80 -24.27 23.29
CA GLN A 90 -10.98 -23.75 22.58
C GLN A 90 -10.67 -22.59 21.64
N ILE A 91 -9.54 -22.66 20.95
CA ILE A 91 -9.06 -21.66 19.99
C ILE A 91 -9.38 -22.14 18.58
N LYS A 92 -9.91 -21.26 17.74
CA LYS A 92 -10.17 -21.57 16.32
C LYS A 92 -8.84 -21.87 15.63
N PHE A 93 -8.77 -23.01 14.93
CA PHE A 93 -7.56 -23.44 14.23
C PHE A 93 -7.81 -23.54 12.73
N ILE A 94 -7.00 -22.83 11.94
CA ILE A 94 -7.08 -22.81 10.48
C ILE A 94 -5.77 -23.36 9.93
N PHE A 95 -5.86 -24.47 9.22
CA PHE A 95 -4.74 -25.13 8.58
C PHE A 95 -4.81 -24.92 7.06
N THR A 96 -3.77 -24.30 6.48
CA THR A 96 -3.65 -24.22 5.04
C THR A 96 -2.97 -25.48 4.49
N SER A 97 -3.73 -26.20 3.70
CA SER A 97 -3.29 -27.32 2.89
C SER A 97 -2.99 -26.86 1.45
N SER A 98 -2.90 -27.78 0.51
CA SER A 98 -2.52 -27.51 -0.86
C SER A 98 -3.37 -28.32 -1.86
N TYR A 99 -3.54 -27.82 -3.07
CA TYR A 99 -4.03 -28.58 -4.20
C TYR A 99 -3.16 -29.82 -4.50
N GLU A 100 -1.90 -29.80 -4.12
CA GLU A 100 -0.95 -30.90 -4.32
C GLU A 100 -1.24 -32.16 -3.49
N VAL A 101 -2.26 -32.14 -2.63
CA VAL A 101 -2.76 -33.37 -1.99
C VAL A 101 -3.36 -34.35 -3.01
N PHE A 102 -3.66 -33.87 -4.24
CA PHE A 102 -4.05 -34.67 -5.39
C PHE A 102 -2.84 -34.91 -6.29
N SER A 103 -2.60 -36.16 -6.65
CA SER A 103 -1.58 -36.51 -7.61
C SER A 103 -2.06 -36.30 -9.04
N ASP A 104 -1.10 -36.29 -10.00
CA ASP A 104 -1.38 -36.25 -11.44
C ASP A 104 -1.84 -37.59 -12.05
N TYR A 105 -1.97 -38.63 -11.23
CA TYR A 105 -2.60 -39.91 -11.63
C TYR A 105 -4.12 -39.81 -11.70
N ASN A 106 -4.73 -38.91 -10.96
CA ASN A 106 -6.13 -38.58 -11.02
C ASN A 106 -6.37 -37.27 -11.73
N ASN A 107 -7.45 -37.15 -12.45
CA ASN A 107 -7.80 -35.97 -13.23
C ASN A 107 -9.03 -35.29 -12.64
N GLY A 108 -8.91 -34.02 -12.28
CA GLY A 108 -10.04 -33.23 -11.76
C GLY A 108 -11.09 -32.87 -12.83
N PRO A 109 -12.00 -31.96 -12.55
CA PRO A 109 -11.96 -31.08 -11.37
C PRO A 109 -12.19 -31.85 -10.06
N PHE A 110 -11.48 -31.45 -9.01
CA PHE A 110 -11.60 -32.06 -7.68
C PHE A 110 -12.61 -31.29 -6.82
N ASP A 111 -13.36 -32.01 -6.01
CA ASP A 111 -14.33 -31.46 -5.06
C ASP A 111 -14.09 -31.97 -3.63
N SER A 112 -14.93 -31.59 -2.68
CA SER A 112 -14.81 -31.98 -1.27
C SER A 112 -14.99 -33.51 -1.05
N THR A 113 -15.50 -34.25 -2.02
CA THR A 113 -15.66 -35.71 -1.98
C THR A 113 -14.48 -36.45 -2.60
N SER A 114 -13.65 -35.73 -3.35
CA SER A 114 -12.45 -36.26 -4.00
C SER A 114 -11.41 -36.65 -2.95
N LYS A 115 -10.93 -37.89 -3.02
CA LYS A 115 -9.97 -38.42 -2.05
C LYS A 115 -8.56 -37.95 -2.42
N PRO A 116 -7.82 -37.30 -1.51
CA PRO A 116 -6.40 -37.03 -1.69
C PRO A 116 -5.61 -38.33 -1.90
N ASP A 117 -4.72 -38.34 -2.89
CA ASP A 117 -3.96 -39.53 -3.28
C ASP A 117 -2.47 -39.30 -3.46
N ALA A 118 -1.96 -38.08 -3.20
CA ALA A 118 -0.52 -37.80 -3.22
C ALA A 118 0.23 -38.80 -2.32
N PHE A 119 1.27 -39.45 -2.83
CA PHE A 119 1.96 -40.53 -2.15
C PHE A 119 3.44 -40.21 -1.82
N GLU A 120 3.93 -39.04 -2.30
CA GLU A 120 5.29 -38.56 -2.04
C GLU A 120 5.36 -37.04 -1.99
N GLY A 121 6.47 -36.52 -1.49
CA GLY A 121 6.78 -35.09 -1.47
C GLY A 121 5.84 -34.24 -0.60
N PHE A 122 5.79 -32.96 -0.94
CA PHE A 122 5.00 -31.96 -0.18
C PHE A 122 3.50 -32.27 -0.14
N GLY A 123 2.94 -32.74 -1.26
CA GLY A 123 1.52 -33.13 -1.34
C GLY A 123 1.16 -34.26 -0.38
N PHE A 124 2.04 -35.28 -0.28
CA PHE A 124 1.88 -36.37 0.67
C PHE A 124 1.94 -35.89 2.14
N GLU A 125 2.94 -35.05 2.48
CA GLU A 125 3.06 -34.48 3.81
C GLU A 125 1.80 -33.68 4.19
N LYS A 126 1.27 -32.88 3.28
CA LYS A 126 0.01 -32.12 3.49
C LYS A 126 -1.21 -33.03 3.63
N ARG A 127 -1.31 -34.05 2.81
CA ARG A 127 -2.40 -35.05 2.91
C ARG A 127 -2.39 -35.72 4.29
N MET A 128 -1.25 -36.19 4.74
CA MET A 128 -1.09 -36.81 6.06
C MET A 128 -1.39 -35.82 7.19
N ALA A 129 -1.01 -34.55 6.99
CA ALA A 129 -1.29 -33.49 7.95
C ALA A 129 -2.80 -33.19 8.04
N GLU A 130 -3.56 -33.17 6.94
CA GLU A 130 -5.02 -33.01 6.97
C GLU A 130 -5.69 -34.07 7.86
N GLU A 131 -5.34 -35.36 7.63
CA GLU A 131 -5.86 -36.48 8.40
C GLU A 131 -5.53 -36.35 9.90
N ARG A 132 -4.27 -35.99 10.21
CA ARG A 132 -3.81 -35.88 11.60
C ARG A 132 -4.39 -34.66 12.31
N VAL A 133 -4.48 -33.51 11.62
CA VAL A 133 -5.09 -32.28 12.15
C VAL A 133 -6.55 -32.52 12.51
N LEU A 134 -7.34 -33.17 11.63
CA LEU A 134 -8.75 -33.49 11.90
C LEU A 134 -8.91 -34.53 13.03
N TYR A 135 -7.99 -35.49 13.12
CA TYR A 135 -7.99 -36.43 14.25
C TYR A 135 -7.74 -35.72 15.58
N GLN A 136 -6.78 -34.77 15.61
CA GLN A 136 -6.45 -34.00 16.81
C GLN A 136 -7.51 -32.93 17.12
N ASN A 137 -8.05 -32.27 16.11
CA ASN A 137 -9.05 -31.23 16.26
C ASN A 137 -10.16 -31.36 15.19
N PRO A 138 -11.25 -32.09 15.50
CA PRO A 138 -12.37 -32.24 14.57
C PRO A 138 -13.07 -30.93 14.16
N HIS A 139 -12.81 -29.83 14.90
CA HIS A 139 -13.33 -28.51 14.60
C HIS A 139 -12.31 -27.64 13.83
N ALA A 140 -11.20 -28.21 13.37
CA ALA A 140 -10.26 -27.46 12.52
C ALA A 140 -10.91 -27.07 11.19
N ILE A 141 -10.54 -25.90 10.70
CA ILE A 141 -10.81 -25.47 9.32
C ILE A 141 -9.60 -25.85 8.48
N ILE A 142 -9.80 -26.66 7.45
CA ILE A 142 -8.77 -26.99 6.48
C ILE A 142 -9.07 -26.26 5.19
N ILE A 143 -8.07 -25.54 4.66
CA ILE A 143 -8.20 -24.81 3.40
C ILE A 143 -7.12 -25.30 2.43
N ARG A 144 -7.53 -26.03 1.38
CA ARG A 144 -6.67 -26.40 0.26
C ARG A 144 -6.49 -25.17 -0.63
N LEU A 145 -5.26 -24.73 -0.76
CA LEU A 145 -4.91 -23.51 -1.49
C LEU A 145 -4.36 -23.85 -2.87
N PRO A 146 -4.63 -23.03 -3.89
CA PRO A 146 -4.08 -23.14 -5.23
C PRO A 146 -2.68 -22.52 -5.29
N LEU A 147 -2.00 -22.68 -6.42
CA LEU A 147 -0.80 -21.89 -6.74
C LEU A 147 -1.17 -20.42 -6.85
N GLN A 148 -0.32 -19.54 -6.32
CA GLN A 148 -0.63 -18.11 -6.19
C GLN A 148 -0.08 -17.30 -7.35
N ILE A 149 -0.89 -16.37 -7.86
CA ILE A 149 -0.45 -15.30 -8.75
C ILE A 149 -0.13 -14.08 -7.87
N SER A 150 1.15 -13.71 -7.78
CA SER A 150 1.63 -12.54 -7.02
C SER A 150 2.54 -11.68 -7.89
N ARG A 151 2.44 -10.35 -7.74
CA ARG A 151 3.33 -9.39 -8.43
C ARG A 151 4.75 -9.38 -7.89
N ASP A 152 4.95 -9.80 -6.66
CA ASP A 152 6.28 -9.77 -6.05
C ASP A 152 7.12 -10.95 -6.55
N VAL A 153 8.15 -10.65 -7.32
CA VAL A 153 9.07 -11.67 -7.90
C VAL A 153 9.81 -12.46 -6.80
N LYS A 154 9.87 -11.95 -5.58
CA LYS A 154 10.44 -12.67 -4.43
C LYS A 154 9.47 -13.70 -3.84
N ASP A 155 8.20 -13.64 -4.22
CA ASP A 155 7.18 -14.59 -3.80
C ASP A 155 7.35 -15.93 -4.53
N ASN A 156 7.18 -17.05 -3.85
CA ASN A 156 7.17 -18.39 -4.44
C ASN A 156 5.86 -18.65 -5.22
N GLY A 157 5.45 -17.73 -6.05
CA GLY A 157 4.24 -17.81 -6.86
C GLY A 157 4.52 -18.15 -8.32
N LEU A 158 3.44 -18.25 -9.11
CA LEU A 158 3.49 -18.59 -10.53
C LEU A 158 4.47 -17.73 -11.33
N LEU A 159 4.47 -16.40 -11.12
CA LEU A 159 5.34 -15.50 -11.89
C LEU A 159 6.83 -15.75 -11.68
N ASN A 160 7.22 -16.17 -10.46
CA ASN A 160 8.59 -16.54 -10.18
C ASN A 160 8.99 -17.87 -10.87
N LEU A 161 8.08 -18.84 -10.87
CA LEU A 161 8.28 -20.11 -11.57
C LEU A 161 8.48 -19.89 -13.08
N ILE A 162 7.61 -19.08 -13.70
CA ILE A 162 7.72 -18.68 -15.11
C ILE A 162 9.06 -17.99 -15.38
N GLN A 163 9.42 -16.99 -14.57
CA GLN A 163 10.64 -16.22 -14.74
C GLN A 163 11.88 -17.12 -14.65
N LYS A 164 11.87 -18.07 -13.73
CA LYS A 164 12.94 -19.06 -13.57
C LYS A 164 13.03 -19.96 -14.81
N GLU A 165 11.93 -20.52 -15.27
CA GLU A 165 11.92 -21.40 -16.45
C GLU A 165 12.39 -20.68 -17.71
N ILE A 166 11.95 -19.45 -17.96
CA ILE A 166 12.40 -18.63 -19.08
C ILE A 166 13.90 -18.30 -18.96
N SER A 167 14.38 -17.98 -17.74
CA SER A 167 15.82 -17.70 -17.53
C SER A 167 16.71 -18.91 -17.78
N GLU A 168 16.21 -20.14 -17.56
CA GLU A 168 16.93 -21.39 -17.76
C GLU A 168 16.82 -21.92 -19.19
N LYS A 169 15.66 -21.77 -19.84
CA LYS A 169 15.36 -22.39 -21.14
C LYS A 169 15.18 -21.40 -22.30
N GLY A 170 15.02 -20.09 -22.01
CA GLY A 170 14.72 -19.04 -22.98
C GLY A 170 13.25 -18.92 -23.35
N GLU A 171 12.45 -19.96 -23.14
CA GLU A 171 11.03 -20.05 -23.47
C GLU A 171 10.29 -20.94 -22.48
N ILE A 172 8.94 -20.87 -22.51
CA ILE A 172 8.07 -21.75 -21.73
C ILE A 172 7.09 -22.46 -22.63
N HIS A 173 6.98 -23.81 -22.51
CA HIS A 173 6.00 -24.62 -23.19
C HIS A 173 4.72 -24.73 -22.35
N ALA A 174 3.67 -24.05 -22.77
CA ALA A 174 2.42 -23.98 -22.03
C ALA A 174 1.34 -24.88 -22.66
N SER A 175 0.90 -25.90 -21.92
CA SER A 175 -0.10 -26.84 -22.43
C SER A 175 -1.50 -26.25 -22.45
N THR A 176 -2.23 -26.52 -23.55
CA THR A 176 -3.66 -26.23 -23.68
C THR A 176 -4.55 -27.29 -23.04
N ASN A 177 -3.96 -28.42 -22.62
CA ASN A 177 -4.65 -29.53 -21.94
C ASN A 177 -4.38 -29.53 -20.43
N TYR A 178 -3.68 -28.52 -19.90
CA TYR A 178 -3.43 -28.35 -18.48
C TYR A 178 -4.26 -27.21 -17.91
N TYR A 179 -5.05 -27.53 -16.90
CA TYR A 179 -5.91 -26.60 -16.16
C TYR A 179 -5.42 -26.51 -14.71
N PRO A 180 -4.50 -25.59 -14.41
CA PRO A 180 -3.93 -25.48 -13.08
C PRO A 180 -4.90 -24.88 -12.06
N ALA A 181 -4.83 -25.30 -10.81
CA ALA A 181 -5.46 -24.60 -9.70
C ALA A 181 -4.69 -23.30 -9.44
N LEU A 182 -5.33 -22.15 -9.62
CA LEU A 182 -4.72 -20.82 -9.54
C LEU A 182 -5.64 -19.77 -8.93
N ALA A 183 -5.08 -18.86 -8.15
CA ALA A 183 -5.77 -17.66 -7.69
C ALA A 183 -4.81 -16.48 -7.53
N PHE A 184 -5.32 -15.27 -7.61
CA PHE A 184 -4.59 -14.10 -7.15
C PHE A 184 -4.47 -14.13 -5.63
N ILE A 185 -3.28 -13.80 -5.12
CA ILE A 185 -2.99 -13.86 -3.68
C ILE A 185 -3.90 -12.96 -2.85
N GLU A 186 -4.30 -11.82 -3.39
CA GLU A 186 -5.22 -10.90 -2.74
C GLU A 186 -6.60 -11.53 -2.51
N ASP A 187 -7.11 -12.23 -3.51
CA ASP A 187 -8.41 -12.91 -3.46
C ASP A 187 -8.33 -14.13 -2.51
N THR A 188 -7.22 -14.88 -2.55
CA THR A 188 -6.96 -15.99 -1.61
C THR A 188 -6.96 -15.52 -0.15
N VAL A 189 -6.28 -14.42 0.15
CA VAL A 189 -6.18 -13.90 1.52
C VAL A 189 -7.53 -13.40 2.02
N ALA A 190 -8.31 -12.72 1.16
CA ALA A 190 -9.65 -12.28 1.49
C ALA A 190 -10.58 -13.47 1.79
N GLU A 191 -10.46 -14.55 1.00
CA GLU A 191 -11.27 -15.75 1.17
C GLU A 191 -10.88 -16.55 2.42
N ILE A 192 -9.59 -16.68 2.74
CA ILE A 192 -9.12 -17.27 4.01
C ILE A 192 -9.75 -16.52 5.21
N TYR A 193 -9.76 -15.20 5.16
CA TYR A 193 -10.37 -14.40 6.23
C TYR A 193 -11.88 -14.60 6.28
N ARG A 194 -12.59 -14.55 5.14
CA ARG A 194 -14.04 -14.79 5.09
C ARG A 194 -14.41 -16.17 5.67
N ILE A 195 -13.72 -17.23 5.25
CA ILE A 195 -13.91 -18.59 5.77
C ILE A 195 -13.69 -18.61 7.28
N SER A 196 -12.66 -17.94 7.77
CA SER A 196 -12.36 -17.90 9.21
C SER A 196 -13.44 -17.23 10.07
N VAL A 197 -14.21 -16.33 9.47
CA VAL A 197 -15.27 -15.59 10.16
C VAL A 197 -16.62 -16.29 10.02
N GLU A 198 -16.93 -16.83 8.83
CA GLU A 198 -18.25 -17.38 8.51
C GLU A 198 -18.43 -18.86 8.97
N TYR A 199 -17.33 -19.60 9.16
CA TYR A 199 -17.41 -21.04 9.47
C TYR A 199 -16.66 -21.39 10.76
N ASP A 200 -17.17 -22.39 11.46
CA ASP A 200 -16.54 -22.90 12.69
C ASP A 200 -15.69 -24.14 12.46
N SER A 201 -15.91 -24.87 11.39
CA SER A 201 -15.15 -26.07 11.00
C SER A 201 -15.38 -26.39 9.52
N GLY A 202 -14.56 -27.25 8.95
CA GLY A 202 -14.79 -27.80 7.61
C GLY A 202 -13.57 -27.84 6.72
N LEU A 203 -13.77 -28.48 5.56
CA LEU A 203 -12.82 -28.51 4.45
C LEU A 203 -13.29 -27.56 3.35
N PHE A 204 -12.36 -26.71 2.87
CA PHE A 204 -12.59 -25.73 1.83
C PHE A 204 -11.54 -25.87 0.73
N MET A 205 -11.97 -25.73 -0.52
CA MET A 205 -11.10 -25.85 -1.69
C MET A 205 -11.09 -24.53 -2.44
N VAL A 206 -10.11 -23.70 -2.13
CA VAL A 206 -9.98 -22.37 -2.71
C VAL A 206 -9.31 -22.48 -4.07
N ASP A 207 -10.02 -22.15 -5.14
CA ASP A 207 -9.52 -22.06 -6.50
C ASP A 207 -10.33 -21.04 -7.28
N SER A 208 -9.65 -20.21 -8.06
CA SER A 208 -10.23 -19.20 -8.94
C SER A 208 -10.38 -19.70 -10.38
N ASN A 209 -9.66 -20.78 -10.75
CA ASN A 209 -9.57 -21.26 -12.12
C ASN A 209 -10.43 -22.49 -12.38
N ALA A 210 -11.60 -22.28 -12.99
CA ALA A 210 -12.43 -23.39 -13.45
C ALA A 210 -12.40 -23.62 -14.97
N GLU A 211 -11.86 -22.66 -15.76
CA GLU A 211 -12.15 -22.60 -17.20
C GLU A 211 -10.90 -22.44 -18.08
N LEU A 212 -9.83 -21.83 -17.56
CA LEU A 212 -8.70 -21.43 -18.37
C LEU A 212 -7.57 -22.48 -18.34
N ASN A 213 -7.06 -22.83 -19.50
CA ASN A 213 -5.85 -23.64 -19.61
C ASN A 213 -4.58 -22.81 -19.36
N TYR A 214 -3.46 -23.49 -19.16
CA TYR A 214 -2.22 -22.87 -18.79
C TYR A 214 -1.69 -21.90 -19.85
N TYR A 215 -1.82 -22.24 -21.15
CA TYR A 215 -1.42 -21.35 -22.24
C TYR A 215 -2.21 -20.04 -22.25
N ASP A 216 -3.53 -20.11 -22.09
CA ASP A 216 -4.40 -18.91 -22.08
C ASP A 216 -4.09 -18.02 -20.87
N ILE A 217 -3.85 -18.63 -19.71
CA ILE A 217 -3.45 -17.90 -18.49
C ILE A 217 -2.13 -17.15 -18.70
N LEU A 218 -1.09 -17.86 -19.18
CA LEU A 218 0.22 -17.24 -19.38
C LEU A 218 0.18 -16.12 -20.43
N SER A 219 -0.58 -16.33 -21.52
CA SER A 219 -0.74 -15.33 -22.57
C SER A 219 -1.35 -14.03 -22.03
N ARG A 220 -2.37 -14.12 -21.18
CA ARG A 220 -2.98 -12.96 -20.52
C ARG A 220 -2.05 -12.32 -19.47
N LEU A 221 -1.37 -13.12 -18.65
CA LEU A 221 -0.42 -12.62 -17.67
C LEU A 221 0.77 -11.90 -18.33
N LYS A 222 1.23 -12.38 -19.50
CA LYS A 222 2.24 -11.69 -20.32
C LYS A 222 1.81 -10.27 -20.65
N VAL A 223 0.56 -10.08 -21.08
CA VAL A 223 -0.01 -8.76 -21.40
C VAL A 223 -0.15 -7.92 -20.13
N ILE A 224 -0.79 -8.44 -19.08
CA ILE A 224 -1.08 -7.72 -17.83
C ILE A 224 0.21 -7.22 -17.15
N TYR A 225 1.26 -8.02 -17.16
CA TYR A 225 2.54 -7.70 -16.52
C TYR A 225 3.58 -7.12 -17.49
N GLN A 226 3.20 -6.88 -18.77
CA GLN A 226 4.05 -6.29 -19.81
C GLN A 226 5.42 -7.01 -19.89
N LYS A 227 5.38 -8.34 -20.04
CA LYS A 227 6.58 -9.19 -20.09
C LYS A 227 6.92 -9.64 -21.51
N ASP A 228 8.21 -9.77 -21.79
CA ASP A 228 8.74 -10.26 -23.08
C ASP A 228 8.87 -11.78 -23.11
N TRP A 229 7.98 -12.50 -22.43
CA TRP A 229 8.02 -13.96 -22.36
C TRP A 229 7.80 -14.59 -23.73
N VAL A 230 8.62 -15.57 -24.08
CA VAL A 230 8.36 -16.46 -25.20
C VAL A 230 7.55 -17.64 -24.69
N ILE A 231 6.29 -17.72 -25.13
CA ILE A 231 5.34 -18.75 -24.69
C ILE A 231 4.96 -19.61 -25.89
N GLU A 232 5.46 -20.84 -25.89
CA GLU A 232 5.16 -21.82 -26.94
C GLU A 232 3.97 -22.68 -26.54
N LYS A 233 3.06 -22.87 -27.48
CA LYS A 233 1.86 -23.67 -27.27
C LYS A 233 2.20 -25.15 -27.32
N SER A 234 1.77 -25.92 -26.30
CA SER A 234 1.98 -27.36 -26.21
C SER A 234 0.67 -28.10 -25.93
N ILE A 235 0.70 -29.42 -26.16
CA ILE A 235 -0.34 -30.38 -25.77
C ILE A 235 0.26 -31.56 -24.99
N ASP A 236 1.54 -31.50 -24.67
CA ASP A 236 2.31 -32.65 -24.16
C ASP A 236 1.97 -33.03 -22.72
N PHE A 237 1.34 -32.12 -21.97
CA PHE A 237 0.91 -32.36 -20.61
C PHE A 237 -0.60 -32.17 -20.48
N THR A 238 -1.30 -33.23 -20.06
CA THR A 238 -2.76 -33.24 -19.87
C THR A 238 -3.07 -33.47 -18.40
N TYR A 239 -3.64 -32.48 -17.75
CA TYR A 239 -4.03 -32.58 -16.35
C TYR A 239 -5.05 -31.50 -16.00
N ASN A 240 -6.16 -31.88 -15.38
CA ASN A 240 -7.06 -30.93 -14.77
C ASN A 240 -6.84 -30.95 -13.25
N GLN A 241 -6.29 -29.86 -12.73
CA GLN A 241 -5.94 -29.69 -11.33
C GLN A 241 -6.92 -28.79 -10.59
N SER A 242 -7.92 -28.25 -11.30
CA SER A 242 -8.87 -27.30 -10.72
C SER A 242 -9.68 -27.91 -9.57
N MET A 243 -10.05 -27.08 -8.62
CA MET A 243 -10.82 -27.46 -7.44
C MET A 243 -12.16 -26.71 -7.43
N ILE A 244 -13.23 -27.39 -7.03
CA ILE A 244 -14.59 -26.84 -6.97
C ILE A 244 -15.15 -26.96 -5.56
N ASP A 245 -15.61 -25.85 -4.99
CA ASP A 245 -16.32 -25.83 -3.71
C ASP A 245 -17.36 -24.70 -3.70
N GLU A 246 -18.64 -25.06 -3.64
CA GLU A 246 -19.75 -24.09 -3.62
C GLU A 246 -19.75 -23.16 -2.40
N LYS A 247 -19.07 -23.54 -1.32
CA LYS A 247 -18.92 -22.71 -0.11
C LYS A 247 -17.90 -21.59 -0.28
N VAL A 248 -17.02 -21.72 -1.27
CA VAL A 248 -15.95 -20.77 -1.55
C VAL A 248 -16.49 -19.67 -2.46
N LYS A 249 -16.24 -18.41 -2.09
CA LYS A 249 -16.74 -17.21 -2.79
C LYS A 249 -15.59 -16.39 -3.38
N ILE A 250 -14.66 -17.07 -4.03
CA ILE A 250 -13.53 -16.40 -4.70
C ILE A 250 -13.95 -15.95 -6.11
N PRO A 251 -13.54 -14.77 -6.59
CA PRO A 251 -13.80 -14.34 -7.96
C PRO A 251 -13.19 -15.30 -8.98
N LYS A 252 -13.86 -15.50 -10.12
CA LYS A 252 -13.34 -16.33 -11.21
C LYS A 252 -12.05 -15.72 -11.80
N LEU A 253 -11.06 -16.57 -12.06
CA LEU A 253 -9.79 -16.15 -12.63
C LEU A 253 -9.96 -15.44 -13.99
N SER A 254 -10.87 -15.94 -14.83
CA SER A 254 -11.19 -15.34 -16.13
C SER A 254 -11.70 -13.91 -16.02
N GLU A 255 -12.55 -13.63 -15.03
CA GLU A 255 -13.07 -12.28 -14.75
C GLU A 255 -11.97 -11.36 -14.20
N ARG A 256 -11.16 -11.85 -13.26
CA ARG A 256 -10.06 -11.09 -12.68
C ARG A 256 -8.96 -10.73 -13.68
N LEU A 257 -8.65 -11.64 -14.60
CA LEU A 257 -7.72 -11.37 -15.69
C LEU A 257 -8.29 -10.30 -16.65
N LEU A 258 -9.57 -10.42 -17.02
CA LEU A 258 -10.23 -9.43 -17.88
C LEU A 258 -10.30 -8.04 -17.23
N GLU A 259 -10.62 -7.97 -15.93
CA GLU A 259 -10.59 -6.70 -15.19
C GLU A 259 -9.19 -6.05 -15.24
N LYS A 260 -8.14 -6.85 -15.01
CA LYS A 260 -6.75 -6.33 -15.03
C LYS A 260 -6.29 -5.92 -16.43
N GLU A 261 -6.68 -6.65 -17.47
CA GLU A 261 -6.44 -6.26 -18.86
C GLU A 261 -7.17 -4.95 -19.21
N THR A 262 -8.43 -4.81 -18.78
CA THR A 262 -9.23 -3.60 -18.99
C THR A 262 -8.64 -2.40 -18.25
N GLU A 263 -8.22 -2.60 -17.00
CA GLU A 263 -7.52 -1.56 -16.23
C GLU A 263 -6.22 -1.11 -16.90
N LEU A 264 -5.43 -2.06 -17.40
CA LEU A 264 -4.19 -1.76 -18.10
C LEU A 264 -4.46 -0.93 -19.38
N HIS A 265 -5.47 -1.34 -20.16
CA HIS A 265 -5.86 -0.63 -21.37
C HIS A 265 -6.30 0.81 -21.07
N LYS A 266 -7.20 1.00 -20.09
CA LYS A 266 -7.62 2.33 -19.63
C LYS A 266 -6.44 3.18 -19.15
N LYS A 267 -5.48 2.59 -18.44
CA LYS A 267 -4.29 3.30 -17.98
C LYS A 267 -3.35 3.69 -19.13
N SER A 268 -3.20 2.83 -20.14
CA SER A 268 -2.36 3.11 -21.30
C SER A 268 -2.96 4.15 -22.25
N GLU A 269 -4.29 4.28 -22.27
CA GLU A 269 -5.00 5.28 -23.08
C GLU A 269 -5.01 6.66 -22.43
N LYS A 270 -4.85 6.74 -21.11
CA LYS A 270 -4.86 8.01 -20.39
C LYS A 270 -3.68 8.88 -20.80
N ARG A 271 -3.96 10.07 -21.32
CA ARG A 271 -2.93 11.04 -21.70
C ARG A 271 -2.53 11.90 -20.50
N ILE A 272 -1.26 11.86 -20.13
CA ILE A 272 -0.70 12.56 -18.98
C ILE A 272 0.49 13.42 -19.43
N ALA A 273 0.54 14.68 -18.99
CA ALA A 273 1.71 15.54 -19.14
C ALA A 273 2.37 15.87 -17.82
N ILE A 274 3.68 16.04 -17.84
CA ILE A 274 4.45 16.66 -16.75
C ILE A 274 4.86 18.06 -17.21
N VAL A 275 4.70 19.06 -16.33
CA VAL A 275 5.06 20.46 -16.58
C VAL A 275 6.16 20.88 -15.60
N GLY A 276 7.29 21.31 -16.15
CA GLY A 276 8.48 21.70 -15.40
C GLY A 276 9.56 20.63 -15.36
N ASN A 277 10.67 20.92 -14.70
CA ASN A 277 11.90 20.15 -14.80
C ASN A 277 12.32 19.43 -13.49
N LYS A 278 11.54 19.53 -12.42
CA LYS A 278 11.84 18.88 -11.15
C LYS A 278 11.14 17.53 -11.03
N ASP A 279 11.79 16.56 -10.43
CA ASP A 279 11.25 15.23 -10.11
C ASP A 279 10.73 14.43 -11.33
N VAL A 280 10.97 14.87 -12.57
CA VAL A 280 10.41 14.30 -13.81
C VAL A 280 10.78 12.82 -13.96
N ILE A 281 12.07 12.49 -13.85
CA ILE A 281 12.58 11.12 -14.01
C ILE A 281 11.90 10.19 -13.00
N ARG A 282 11.83 10.63 -11.74
CA ARG A 282 11.23 9.86 -10.66
C ARG A 282 9.73 9.67 -10.87
N LEU A 283 9.01 10.72 -11.24
CA LEU A 283 7.57 10.64 -11.55
C LEU A 283 7.31 9.72 -12.72
N SER A 284 8.06 9.87 -13.82
CA SER A 284 7.93 9.00 -14.99
C SER A 284 8.12 7.53 -14.63
N GLN A 285 9.13 7.20 -13.84
CA GLN A 285 9.36 5.84 -13.35
C GLN A 285 8.20 5.32 -12.47
N ILE A 286 7.66 6.16 -11.57
CA ILE A 286 6.55 5.76 -10.70
C ILE A 286 5.29 5.52 -11.54
N TYR A 287 4.93 6.44 -12.44
CA TYR A 287 3.76 6.29 -13.30
C TYR A 287 3.87 5.06 -14.22
N ARG A 288 5.06 4.81 -14.78
CA ARG A 288 5.33 3.60 -15.58
C ARG A 288 5.16 2.32 -14.75
N ASN A 289 5.68 2.29 -13.51
CA ASN A 289 5.50 1.15 -12.61
C ASN A 289 4.05 0.90 -12.21
N LEU A 290 3.19 1.91 -12.30
CA LEU A 290 1.74 1.82 -12.09
C LEU A 290 0.95 1.46 -13.36
N GLY A 291 1.64 1.32 -14.50
CA GLY A 291 1.05 0.98 -15.80
C GLY A 291 0.55 2.19 -16.61
N TYR A 292 0.87 3.42 -16.18
CA TYR A 292 0.56 4.63 -16.95
C TYR A 292 1.73 5.05 -17.82
N LYS A 293 1.42 5.74 -18.91
CA LYS A 293 2.40 6.37 -19.79
C LYS A 293 2.35 7.88 -19.64
N ILE A 294 3.51 8.52 -19.42
CA ILE A 294 3.61 9.98 -19.54
C ILE A 294 3.78 10.30 -21.03
N ASN A 295 2.88 11.10 -21.58
CA ASN A 295 2.80 11.35 -23.01
C ASN A 295 3.58 12.59 -23.43
N LEU A 296 3.70 13.59 -22.54
CA LEU A 296 4.27 14.89 -22.87
C LEU A 296 5.06 15.46 -21.69
N LEU A 297 6.22 16.00 -21.96
CA LEU A 297 6.96 16.87 -21.06
C LEU A 297 6.92 18.30 -21.60
N TYR A 298 6.42 19.23 -20.78
CA TYR A 298 6.36 20.64 -21.11
C TYR A 298 7.35 21.45 -20.26
N ASP A 299 8.17 22.27 -20.91
CA ASP A 299 8.93 23.36 -20.28
C ASP A 299 9.12 24.50 -21.30
N ASP A 300 9.16 25.76 -20.85
CA ASP A 300 9.42 26.92 -21.73
C ASP A 300 10.81 26.83 -22.39
N ASP A 301 11.76 26.14 -21.76
CA ASP A 301 13.05 25.81 -22.34
C ASP A 301 12.95 24.47 -23.10
N LEU A 302 12.76 24.56 -24.41
CA LEU A 302 12.57 23.39 -25.28
C LEU A 302 13.79 22.44 -25.28
N LEU A 303 15.02 22.98 -25.13
CA LEU A 303 16.23 22.14 -25.08
C LEU A 303 16.30 21.37 -23.77
N ALA A 304 16.04 22.03 -22.66
CA ALA A 304 15.97 21.38 -21.37
C ALA A 304 14.84 20.33 -21.33
N ALA A 305 13.67 20.62 -21.91
CA ALA A 305 12.59 19.67 -22.04
C ALA A 305 12.99 18.43 -22.84
N LYS A 306 13.68 18.62 -23.98
CA LYS A 306 14.17 17.52 -24.81
C LYS A 306 15.12 16.60 -24.05
N ASP A 307 16.19 17.17 -23.48
CA ASP A 307 17.21 16.38 -22.79
C ASP A 307 16.61 15.57 -21.62
N LEU A 308 15.68 16.21 -20.90
CA LEU A 308 15.03 15.58 -19.76
C LEU A 308 13.99 14.53 -20.18
N ALA A 309 13.27 14.75 -21.29
CA ALA A 309 12.33 13.77 -21.82
C ALA A 309 13.06 12.50 -22.29
N GLU A 310 14.21 12.63 -22.93
CA GLU A 310 15.05 11.50 -23.35
C GLU A 310 15.50 10.67 -22.15
N VAL A 311 16.02 11.30 -21.07
CA VAL A 311 16.44 10.60 -19.83
C VAL A 311 15.25 9.98 -19.09
N ALA A 312 14.09 10.63 -19.09
CA ALA A 312 12.89 10.15 -18.43
C ALA A 312 12.08 9.15 -19.30
N GLU A 313 12.53 8.86 -20.51
CA GLU A 313 11.85 8.00 -21.50
C GLU A 313 10.40 8.46 -21.79
N ILE A 314 10.24 9.76 -22.04
CA ILE A 314 8.98 10.40 -22.44
C ILE A 314 9.07 10.70 -23.94
N ASP A 315 8.11 10.23 -24.73
CA ASP A 315 8.19 10.27 -26.20
C ASP A 315 8.10 11.68 -26.78
N ASN A 316 7.32 12.56 -26.15
CA ASN A 316 7.08 13.90 -26.66
C ASN A 316 7.50 14.97 -25.66
N TYR A 317 8.00 16.07 -26.18
CA TYR A 317 8.35 17.27 -25.42
C TYR A 317 7.94 18.52 -26.17
N SER A 318 7.55 19.58 -25.44
CA SER A 318 7.06 20.82 -26.06
C SER A 318 7.29 22.04 -25.16
N ASN A 319 7.31 23.20 -25.78
CA ASN A 319 7.15 24.49 -25.13
C ASN A 319 5.89 25.23 -25.61
N ASP A 320 5.04 24.55 -26.37
CA ASP A 320 3.73 25.06 -26.79
C ASP A 320 2.67 24.63 -25.79
N ILE A 321 2.03 25.62 -25.16
CA ILE A 321 1.00 25.36 -24.13
C ILE A 321 -0.26 24.70 -24.73
N ASP A 322 -0.52 24.87 -26.00
CA ASP A 322 -1.69 24.31 -26.68
C ASP A 322 -1.61 22.76 -26.72
N GLU A 323 -0.42 22.18 -26.71
CA GLU A 323 -0.25 20.72 -26.61
C GLU A 323 -0.70 20.16 -25.24
N LEU A 324 -0.71 20.97 -24.17
CA LEU A 324 -1.28 20.58 -22.90
C LEU A 324 -2.82 20.44 -22.94
N LEU A 325 -3.47 21.01 -23.96
CA LEU A 325 -4.92 20.88 -24.12
C LEU A 325 -5.31 19.51 -24.70
N GLU A 326 -4.35 18.76 -25.23
CA GLU A 326 -4.57 17.42 -25.79
C GLU A 326 -4.47 16.30 -24.72
N VAL A 327 -4.04 16.62 -23.49
CA VAL A 327 -3.94 15.65 -22.42
C VAL A 327 -5.10 15.77 -21.43
N GLU A 328 -5.35 14.73 -20.66
CA GLU A 328 -6.42 14.69 -19.65
C GLU A 328 -5.93 15.16 -18.29
N GLN A 329 -4.67 14.89 -17.96
CA GLN A 329 -4.07 15.16 -16.67
C GLN A 329 -2.73 15.86 -16.81
N ILE A 330 -2.52 16.88 -16.00
CA ILE A 330 -1.31 17.70 -16.00
C ILE A 330 -0.71 17.71 -14.59
N ILE A 331 0.57 17.35 -14.49
CA ILE A 331 1.32 17.32 -13.25
C ILE A 331 2.33 18.47 -13.23
N ILE A 332 2.13 19.45 -12.38
CA ILE A 332 2.99 20.63 -12.28
C ILE A 332 4.02 20.43 -11.17
N THR A 333 5.30 20.44 -11.55
CA THR A 333 6.40 20.08 -10.65
C THR A 333 7.14 21.29 -10.06
N THR A 334 6.98 22.48 -10.62
CA THR A 334 7.69 23.69 -10.21
C THR A 334 6.76 24.89 -10.01
N HIS A 335 7.15 25.84 -9.17
CA HIS A 335 6.40 27.10 -8.95
C HIS A 335 6.27 27.98 -10.20
N LYS A 336 7.19 27.87 -11.14
CA LYS A 336 7.19 28.64 -12.39
C LYS A 336 5.85 28.56 -13.11
N TYR A 337 5.20 27.40 -13.09
CA TYR A 337 3.96 27.11 -13.80
C TYR A 337 2.72 27.08 -12.88
N THR A 338 2.82 27.58 -11.65
CA THR A 338 1.67 27.66 -10.74
C THR A 338 1.00 29.04 -10.71
N SER A 339 1.35 29.95 -11.64
CA SER A 339 0.68 31.25 -11.75
C SER A 339 -0.77 31.09 -12.20
N LEU A 340 -1.67 31.96 -11.71
CA LEU A 340 -3.09 31.90 -12.07
C LEU A 340 -3.29 32.03 -13.60
N SER A 341 -2.50 32.89 -14.26
CA SER A 341 -2.55 33.06 -15.71
C SER A 341 -2.15 31.81 -16.51
N PHE A 342 -1.28 30.98 -15.96
CA PHE A 342 -0.95 29.69 -16.57
C PHE A 342 -2.04 28.66 -16.30
N LEU A 343 -2.52 28.56 -15.06
CA LEU A 343 -3.56 27.60 -14.67
C LEU A 343 -4.89 27.84 -15.42
N GLU A 344 -5.26 29.09 -15.63
CA GLU A 344 -6.47 29.45 -16.40
C GLU A 344 -6.44 28.94 -17.85
N LYS A 345 -5.26 28.78 -18.44
CA LYS A 345 -5.11 28.23 -19.79
C LYS A 345 -5.40 26.72 -19.84
N ILE A 346 -5.25 26.02 -18.74
CA ILE A 346 -5.41 24.55 -18.63
C ILE A 346 -6.56 24.16 -17.70
N LYS A 347 -7.51 25.06 -17.42
CA LYS A 347 -8.54 24.91 -16.40
C LYS A 347 -9.43 23.67 -16.52
N ASP A 348 -9.70 23.19 -17.72
CA ASP A 348 -10.60 22.05 -17.96
C ASP A 348 -9.91 20.69 -17.74
N LYS A 349 -8.66 20.68 -17.30
CA LYS A 349 -7.86 19.47 -17.09
C LYS A 349 -7.86 19.02 -15.63
N ILE A 350 -7.44 17.78 -15.40
CA ILE A 350 -7.09 17.33 -14.05
C ILE A 350 -5.70 17.89 -13.74
N ILE A 351 -5.63 18.81 -12.80
CA ILE A 351 -4.38 19.49 -12.44
C ILE A 351 -3.86 18.94 -11.12
N ILE A 352 -2.64 18.40 -11.13
CA ILE A 352 -1.94 17.92 -9.94
C ILE A 352 -0.76 18.86 -9.65
N LEU A 353 -0.80 19.56 -8.54
CA LEU A 353 0.26 20.47 -8.13
C LEU A 353 1.18 19.79 -7.10
N LEU A 354 2.47 19.67 -7.41
CA LEU A 354 3.51 19.25 -6.46
C LEU A 354 4.02 20.43 -5.62
N ARG A 355 3.64 21.65 -5.95
CA ARG A 355 3.99 22.87 -5.22
C ARG A 355 2.78 23.77 -5.14
N PHE A 356 2.53 24.32 -3.97
CA PHE A 356 1.46 25.31 -3.78
C PHE A 356 1.81 26.62 -4.47
N PRO A 357 0.85 27.32 -5.11
CA PRO A 357 1.11 28.63 -5.72
C PRO A 357 1.64 29.66 -4.71
N LEU A 358 2.56 30.52 -5.16
CA LEU A 358 2.99 31.66 -4.38
C LEU A 358 1.91 32.75 -4.45
N ILE A 359 1.36 33.10 -3.28
CA ILE A 359 0.27 34.08 -3.16
C ILE A 359 0.77 35.25 -2.32
N ASN A 360 0.96 36.41 -2.99
CA ASN A 360 1.58 37.58 -2.39
C ASN A 360 0.57 38.71 -2.03
N CYS A 361 -0.65 38.65 -2.54
CA CYS A 361 -1.64 39.68 -2.27
C CYS A 361 -3.10 39.13 -2.22
N GLU A 362 -4.02 39.93 -1.68
CA GLU A 362 -5.43 39.56 -1.52
C GLU A 362 -6.15 39.27 -2.84
N ILE A 363 -5.77 39.99 -3.91
CA ILE A 363 -6.38 39.80 -5.23
C ILE A 363 -5.99 38.43 -5.77
N GLN A 364 -4.69 38.06 -5.67
CA GLN A 364 -4.24 36.72 -6.05
C GLN A 364 -4.91 35.62 -5.21
N TYR A 365 -5.06 35.85 -3.90
CA TYR A 365 -5.74 34.92 -3.03
C TYR A 365 -7.17 34.65 -3.49
N ALA A 366 -7.95 35.70 -3.77
CA ALA A 366 -9.32 35.57 -4.26
C ALA A 366 -9.39 34.84 -5.61
N GLY A 367 -8.49 35.17 -6.56
CA GLY A 367 -8.40 34.53 -7.86
C GLY A 367 -8.11 33.02 -7.76
N PHE A 368 -7.07 32.64 -7.01
CA PHE A 368 -6.74 31.23 -6.78
C PHE A 368 -7.85 30.47 -6.06
N LYS A 369 -8.47 31.10 -5.05
CA LYS A 369 -9.58 30.48 -4.33
C LYS A 369 -10.72 30.14 -5.29
N ASN A 370 -11.14 31.07 -6.12
CA ASN A 370 -12.19 30.85 -7.11
C ASN A 370 -11.79 29.77 -8.13
N PHE A 371 -10.56 29.83 -8.64
CA PHE A 371 -10.05 28.82 -9.56
C PHE A 371 -10.07 27.41 -8.98
N PHE A 372 -9.66 27.25 -7.71
CA PHE A 372 -9.62 25.95 -7.05
C PHE A 372 -11.01 25.45 -6.62
N ASP A 373 -11.97 26.34 -6.39
CA ASP A 373 -13.36 25.99 -6.11
C ASP A 373 -14.08 25.46 -7.35
N GLU A 374 -13.69 25.94 -8.55
CA GLU A 374 -14.36 25.65 -9.81
C GLU A 374 -13.68 24.52 -10.63
N ASN A 375 -12.41 24.21 -10.35
CA ASN A 375 -11.62 23.30 -11.17
C ASN A 375 -11.14 22.05 -10.41
N ARG A 376 -10.78 21.00 -11.17
CA ARG A 376 -10.27 19.73 -10.65
C ARG A 376 -8.79 19.83 -10.29
N VAL A 377 -8.45 20.54 -9.23
CA VAL A 377 -7.08 20.74 -8.75
C VAL A 377 -6.81 19.88 -7.54
N TYR A 378 -5.74 19.10 -7.59
CA TYR A 378 -5.26 18.24 -6.53
C TYR A 378 -3.88 18.68 -6.09
N LEU A 379 -3.66 18.70 -4.79
CA LEU A 379 -2.37 19.06 -4.21
C LEU A 379 -1.71 17.84 -3.61
N VAL A 380 -0.47 17.62 -4.02
CA VAL A 380 0.35 16.53 -3.52
C VAL A 380 1.08 16.99 -2.26
N TYR A 381 0.45 16.77 -1.11
CA TYR A 381 1.13 16.90 0.18
C TYR A 381 1.61 15.54 0.62
N PHE A 382 2.89 15.30 0.47
CA PHE A 382 3.52 14.00 0.76
C PHE A 382 3.19 13.46 2.15
N PHE A 383 2.90 14.32 3.12
CA PHE A 383 2.65 13.88 4.49
C PHE A 383 1.23 13.36 4.74
N SER A 384 0.19 14.05 4.27
CA SER A 384 -1.21 13.71 4.62
C SER A 384 -1.66 12.35 4.10
N GLN A 385 -1.04 11.90 3.02
CA GLN A 385 -1.32 10.63 2.35
C GLN A 385 -0.23 9.59 2.61
N HIS A 386 0.86 10.00 3.25
CA HIS A 386 1.91 9.07 3.66
C HIS A 386 1.31 8.05 4.64
N ILE A 387 1.74 6.81 4.56
CA ILE A 387 1.23 5.75 5.42
C ILE A 387 1.47 6.02 6.90
N THR A 388 2.47 6.86 7.23
CA THR A 388 2.66 7.43 8.56
C THR A 388 1.40 8.17 9.01
N ALA A 389 0.87 9.07 8.19
CA ALA A 389 -0.38 9.77 8.45
C ALA A 389 -1.57 8.81 8.57
N LYS A 390 -1.65 7.77 7.72
CA LYS A 390 -2.67 6.73 7.79
C LYS A 390 -2.60 5.95 9.11
N LYS A 391 -1.41 5.63 9.59
CA LYS A 391 -1.20 4.94 10.87
C LYS A 391 -1.50 5.81 12.08
N ILE A 392 -1.15 7.09 12.04
CA ILE A 392 -1.56 8.06 13.07
C ILE A 392 -3.10 8.12 13.11
N ARG A 393 -3.74 8.19 11.95
CA ARG A 393 -5.19 8.17 11.78
C ARG A 393 -5.81 6.92 12.41
N GLU A 394 -5.28 5.76 12.08
CA GLU A 394 -5.72 4.49 12.65
C GLU A 394 -5.60 4.48 14.17
N ALA A 395 -4.48 4.95 14.73
CA ALA A 395 -4.28 5.02 16.17
C ALA A 395 -5.26 5.98 16.87
N ILE A 396 -5.58 7.11 16.24
CA ILE A 396 -6.59 8.05 16.73
C ILE A 396 -7.98 7.42 16.66
N ASN A 397 -8.38 6.87 15.51
CA ASN A 397 -9.71 6.29 15.31
C ASN A 397 -9.96 5.04 16.16
N THR A 398 -8.92 4.27 16.45
CA THR A 398 -8.99 3.12 17.37
C THR A 398 -8.82 3.49 18.85
N ASN A 399 -8.79 4.77 19.15
CA ASN A 399 -8.69 5.33 20.51
C ASN A 399 -7.46 4.85 21.29
N LYS A 400 -6.35 4.51 20.60
CA LYS A 400 -5.12 3.98 21.24
C LYS A 400 -4.45 4.96 22.20
N ILE A 401 -4.62 6.27 21.97
CA ILE A 401 -4.05 7.32 22.82
C ILE A 401 -5.11 8.06 23.64
N GLY A 402 -6.36 7.63 23.58
CA GLY A 402 -7.48 8.32 24.26
C GLY A 402 -7.86 9.63 23.59
N LYS A 403 -8.52 10.52 24.34
CA LYS A 403 -8.93 11.84 23.87
C LYS A 403 -7.71 12.73 23.71
N ILE A 404 -7.54 13.32 22.52
CA ILE A 404 -6.40 14.19 22.21
C ILE A 404 -6.56 15.52 22.96
N ASN A 405 -5.50 15.93 23.65
CA ASN A 405 -5.44 17.17 24.42
C ASN A 405 -4.46 18.17 23.80
N ASN A 406 -3.26 17.72 23.41
CA ASN A 406 -2.22 18.57 22.86
C ASN A 406 -1.60 17.97 21.62
N ILE A 407 -1.25 18.85 20.69
CA ILE A 407 -0.47 18.53 19.49
C ILE A 407 0.67 19.52 19.41
N PHE A 408 1.87 19.02 19.18
CA PHE A 408 3.06 19.81 18.93
C PHE A 408 3.56 19.49 17.53
N LEU A 409 3.88 20.53 16.78
CA LEU A 409 4.37 20.46 15.43
C LEU A 409 5.59 21.36 15.30
N ASP A 410 6.77 20.77 15.33
CA ASP A 410 8.03 21.47 15.15
C ASP A 410 8.51 21.28 13.71
N ILE A 411 8.68 22.38 12.98
CA ILE A 411 9.07 22.39 11.57
C ILE A 411 10.34 23.20 11.43
N GLY A 412 11.40 22.55 11.00
CA GLY A 412 12.66 23.20 10.66
C GLY A 412 12.92 23.19 9.15
N SER A 413 13.42 24.31 8.62
CA SER A 413 13.86 24.40 7.23
C SER A 413 15.10 25.28 7.10
N ASN A 414 15.97 24.95 6.16
CA ASN A 414 17.03 25.80 5.66
C ASN A 414 17.16 25.58 4.15
N ASP A 415 16.12 25.99 3.43
CA ASP A 415 16.15 26.11 1.97
C ASP A 415 16.64 27.54 1.62
N ASP A 416 17.24 27.70 0.43
CA ASP A 416 17.77 28.99 -0.05
C ASP A 416 16.67 30.02 -0.41
N ASN A 417 15.40 29.67 -0.13
CA ASN A 417 14.25 30.53 -0.36
C ASN A 417 14.02 31.49 0.84
N ASP A 418 13.28 32.57 0.60
CA ASP A 418 12.78 33.43 1.65
C ASP A 418 12.10 32.61 2.76
N PHE A 419 12.39 32.96 4.02
CA PHE A 419 11.84 32.26 5.19
C PHE A 419 10.32 32.23 5.20
N LYS A 420 9.65 33.26 4.70
CA LYS A 420 8.22 33.35 4.54
C LYS A 420 7.69 32.30 3.54
N ASP A 421 8.32 32.20 2.37
CA ASP A 421 7.98 31.23 1.36
C ASP A 421 8.21 29.80 1.87
N ALA A 422 9.33 29.57 2.55
CA ALA A 422 9.62 28.29 3.19
C ALA A 422 8.55 27.92 4.23
N PHE A 423 8.11 28.87 5.06
CA PHE A 423 7.05 28.66 6.04
C PHE A 423 5.75 28.18 5.39
N PHE A 424 5.26 28.88 4.36
CA PHE A 424 4.02 28.52 3.68
C PHE A 424 4.13 27.18 2.95
N GLN A 425 5.24 26.92 2.26
CA GLN A 425 5.42 25.71 1.47
C GLN A 425 5.56 24.45 2.32
N ILE A 426 6.21 24.55 3.47
CA ILE A 426 6.61 23.40 4.28
C ILE A 426 5.56 23.08 5.34
N SER A 427 4.92 24.12 5.91
CA SER A 427 3.93 23.93 6.98
C SER A 427 2.60 23.35 6.49
N LEU A 428 2.25 23.56 5.22
CA LEU A 428 1.00 23.05 4.64
C LEU A 428 0.92 21.51 4.68
N ALA A 429 2.01 20.81 4.45
CA ALA A 429 2.03 19.35 4.40
C ALA A 429 1.61 18.70 5.75
N PRO A 430 2.28 18.97 6.88
CA PRO A 430 1.90 18.36 8.15
C PRO A 430 0.57 18.90 8.71
N LEU A 431 0.19 20.12 8.38
CA LEU A 431 -1.08 20.68 8.85
C LEU A 431 -2.27 20.19 8.04
N SER A 432 -2.08 19.87 6.78
CA SER A 432 -3.12 19.22 5.97
C SER A 432 -3.63 17.92 6.62
N PHE A 433 -2.71 17.19 7.25
CA PHE A 433 -3.03 16.00 8.01
C PHE A 433 -3.86 16.30 9.27
N LEU A 434 -3.51 17.35 10.01
CA LEU A 434 -4.18 17.68 11.27
C LEU A 434 -5.61 18.19 11.05
N THR A 435 -5.89 18.87 9.93
CA THR A 435 -7.25 19.34 9.62
C THR A 435 -8.23 18.22 9.24
N LEU A 436 -7.74 17.04 8.91
CA LEU A 436 -8.62 15.87 8.75
C LEU A 436 -9.31 15.45 10.05
N TYR A 437 -8.71 15.79 11.19
CA TYR A 437 -9.24 15.43 12.53
C TYR A 437 -9.88 16.57 13.26
N PHE A 438 -9.45 17.79 12.99
CA PHE A 438 -9.85 18.97 13.74
C PHE A 438 -10.61 19.92 12.81
N LYS A 439 -11.93 19.92 12.90
CA LYS A 439 -12.81 20.64 11.97
C LYS A 439 -12.65 22.17 12.00
N LYS A 440 -12.14 22.75 13.08
CA LYS A 440 -11.87 24.20 13.21
C LYS A 440 -10.84 24.45 14.29
N PHE A 441 -9.72 25.05 13.94
CA PHE A 441 -8.83 25.67 14.90
C PHE A 441 -8.98 27.19 14.84
N ILE A 442 -8.99 27.83 15.99
CA ILE A 442 -8.98 29.29 16.12
C ILE A 442 -7.57 29.68 16.54
N LEU A 443 -6.98 30.63 15.84
CA LEU A 443 -5.68 31.18 16.20
C LEU A 443 -5.83 31.96 17.52
N ASP A 444 -5.15 31.51 18.55
CA ASP A 444 -5.13 32.13 19.87
C ASP A 444 -3.97 33.13 19.98
N TYR A 445 -2.81 32.71 19.54
CA TYR A 445 -1.59 33.52 19.59
C TYR A 445 -0.63 33.15 18.45
N SER A 446 0.07 34.14 17.91
CA SER A 446 1.20 33.92 16.99
C SER A 446 2.26 35.00 17.21
N ASP A 447 3.54 34.63 17.24
CA ASP A 447 4.67 35.50 17.38
C ASP A 447 5.77 35.15 16.38
N TYR A 448 6.43 36.18 15.84
CA TYR A 448 7.55 36.03 14.92
C TYR A 448 8.79 36.74 15.47
N ASN A 449 9.82 35.98 15.69
CA ASN A 449 11.13 36.54 16.05
C ASN A 449 12.02 36.57 14.82
N ALA A 450 12.22 37.79 14.25
CA ALA A 450 13.00 37.97 13.04
C ALA A 450 14.50 37.69 13.25
N GLU A 451 15.04 37.94 14.47
CA GLU A 451 16.46 37.68 14.76
C GLU A 451 16.78 36.17 14.72
N ASN A 452 15.87 35.36 15.21
CA ASN A 452 16.02 33.90 15.28
C ASN A 452 15.35 33.15 14.11
N ASN A 453 14.68 33.85 13.19
CA ASN A 453 13.83 33.23 12.16
C ASN A 453 12.95 32.15 12.77
N LEU A 454 12.14 32.52 13.76
CA LEU A 454 11.27 31.61 14.52
C LEU A 454 9.82 32.12 14.49
N VAL A 455 8.89 31.28 14.08
CA VAL A 455 7.44 31.51 14.21
C VAL A 455 6.89 30.56 15.26
N LEU A 456 6.22 31.13 16.27
CA LEU A 456 5.48 30.39 17.28
C LEU A 456 4.00 30.66 17.12
N SER A 457 3.18 29.63 17.02
CA SER A 457 1.73 29.80 16.88
C SER A 457 0.97 28.80 17.73
N HIS A 458 -0.06 29.29 18.40
CA HIS A 458 -0.96 28.52 19.23
C HIS A 458 -2.38 28.60 18.66
N LEU A 459 -2.98 27.47 18.39
CA LEU A 459 -4.34 27.36 17.92
C LEU A 459 -5.14 26.49 18.89
N CYS A 460 -6.41 26.78 19.07
CA CYS A 460 -7.29 26.02 19.94
C CYS A 460 -8.58 25.58 19.24
N ASN A 461 -9.11 24.44 19.69
CA ASN A 461 -10.42 23.93 19.34
C ASN A 461 -11.06 23.36 20.62
N GLY A 462 -11.79 24.19 21.33
CA GLY A 462 -12.27 23.85 22.67
C GLY A 462 -11.10 23.59 23.65
N ASN A 463 -11.03 22.38 24.20
CA ASN A 463 -9.96 21.98 25.12
C ASN A 463 -8.70 21.44 24.41
N GLN A 464 -8.73 21.32 23.10
CA GLN A 464 -7.59 20.84 22.32
C GLN A 464 -6.67 21.99 21.93
N ARG A 465 -5.37 21.78 22.04
CA ARG A 465 -4.36 22.78 21.71
C ARG A 465 -3.42 22.26 20.63
N LEU A 466 -3.15 23.09 19.63
CA LEU A 466 -2.16 22.86 18.59
C LEU A 466 -1.06 23.92 18.70
N ASN A 467 0.15 23.49 18.97
CA ASN A 467 1.33 24.33 19.06
C ASN A 467 2.19 24.09 17.82
N ILE A 468 2.50 25.15 17.10
CA ILE A 468 3.30 25.09 15.87
C ILE A 468 4.53 25.95 16.07
N ASN A 469 5.69 25.34 15.91
CA ASN A 469 6.98 26.02 15.91
C ASN A 469 7.61 25.85 14.52
N PHE A 470 7.91 26.97 13.88
CA PHE A 470 8.64 26.98 12.63
C PHE A 470 9.95 27.75 12.81
N TYR A 471 11.09 27.12 12.44
CA TYR A 471 12.41 27.68 12.68
C TYR A 471 13.41 27.40 11.56
N LYS A 472 14.46 28.24 11.46
CA LYS A 472 15.55 28.03 10.52
C LYS A 472 16.51 26.96 11.04
N LEU A 473 16.78 25.93 10.22
CA LEU A 473 17.82 24.94 10.51
C LEU A 473 19.22 25.50 10.27
N TRP A 474 20.20 25.03 11.04
CA TRP A 474 21.61 25.35 10.85
C TRP A 474 22.29 24.54 9.73
N TYR A 475 21.64 23.51 9.21
CA TYR A 475 22.07 22.69 8.08
C TYR A 475 21.03 22.72 6.95
N GLN A 476 21.44 22.47 5.70
CA GLN A 476 20.52 22.41 4.57
C GLN A 476 19.57 21.21 4.70
N GLY A 477 18.28 21.45 4.56
CA GLY A 477 17.24 20.43 4.61
C GLY A 477 15.98 20.86 5.32
N ARG A 478 15.10 19.89 5.55
CA ARG A 478 13.83 20.07 6.24
C ARG A 478 13.66 19.03 7.34
N LYS A 479 13.02 19.42 8.44
CA LYS A 479 12.74 18.55 9.57
C LYS A 479 11.30 18.75 10.03
N TYR A 480 10.61 17.66 10.38
CA TYR A 480 9.33 17.70 11.07
C TYR A 480 9.40 16.82 12.31
N ASP A 481 8.96 17.37 13.42
CA ASP A 481 8.68 16.61 14.63
C ASP A 481 7.20 16.80 14.99
N ILE A 482 6.45 15.70 15.03
CA ILE A 482 5.03 15.70 15.37
C ILE A 482 4.85 14.89 16.63
N ARG A 483 4.21 15.50 17.62
CA ARG A 483 3.84 14.83 18.86
C ARG A 483 2.37 15.07 19.16
N ILE A 484 1.59 14.00 19.27
CA ILE A 484 0.16 14.03 19.58
C ILE A 484 -0.03 13.36 20.92
N ILE A 485 -0.56 14.09 21.90
CA ILE A 485 -0.73 13.64 23.27
C ILE A 485 -2.23 13.50 23.57
N GLY A 486 -2.62 12.34 24.02
CA GLY A 486 -3.96 12.04 24.52
C GLY A 486 -3.96 11.62 26.00
N ASP A 487 -5.14 11.31 26.53
CA ASP A 487 -5.31 10.93 27.94
C ASP A 487 -4.64 9.59 28.29
N CYS A 488 -4.45 8.70 27.29
CA CYS A 488 -3.98 7.33 27.47
C CYS A 488 -2.64 7.04 26.80
N GLY A 489 -2.01 8.05 26.15
CA GLY A 489 -0.74 7.85 25.49
C GLY A 489 -0.34 8.95 24.51
N GLU A 490 0.72 8.69 23.76
CA GLU A 490 1.24 9.64 22.79
C GLU A 490 1.68 8.97 21.47
N ILE A 491 1.68 9.78 20.41
CA ILE A 491 2.24 9.43 19.10
C ILE A 491 3.39 10.39 18.81
N LYS A 492 4.54 9.87 18.42
CA LYS A 492 5.70 10.65 17.97
C LYS A 492 6.10 10.25 16.57
N VAL A 493 6.43 11.24 15.76
CA VAL A 493 6.94 11.08 14.40
C VAL A 493 8.01 12.12 14.14
N GLU A 494 9.14 11.68 13.64
CA GLU A 494 10.19 12.56 13.12
C GLU A 494 10.35 12.32 11.62
N GLY A 495 10.38 13.39 10.84
CA GLY A 495 10.65 13.35 9.40
C GLY A 495 11.84 14.21 9.04
N LYS A 496 12.78 13.70 8.25
CA LYS A 496 13.90 14.45 7.70
C LYS A 496 13.88 14.36 6.18
N TYR A 497 14.08 15.53 5.55
CA TYR A 497 14.23 15.62 4.11
C TYR A 497 15.71 15.78 3.78
N THR A 498 16.26 14.83 3.02
CA THR A 498 17.68 14.83 2.64
C THR A 498 17.87 15.44 1.24
N LYS A 499 19.12 15.80 0.91
CA LYS A 499 19.52 16.41 -0.38
C LYS A 499 19.11 15.57 -1.61
N ASP A 500 18.90 14.26 -1.43
CA ASP A 500 18.52 13.34 -2.49
C ASP A 500 17.01 13.33 -2.78
N ASN A 501 16.28 14.35 -2.32
CA ASN A 501 14.82 14.49 -2.44
C ASN A 501 14.03 13.34 -1.83
N ASN A 502 14.57 12.64 -0.85
CA ASN A 502 13.89 11.57 -0.13
C ASN A 502 13.44 12.03 1.24
N TRP A 503 12.16 11.86 1.54
CA TRP A 503 11.66 11.93 2.90
C TRP A 503 12.00 10.63 3.62
N ASN A 504 12.88 10.72 4.59
CA ASN A 504 13.12 9.64 5.54
C ASN A 504 12.33 9.97 6.80
N PHE A 505 11.20 9.30 6.99
CA PHE A 505 10.50 9.33 8.27
C PHE A 505 11.12 8.28 9.17
N THR A 506 11.44 8.66 10.40
CA THR A 506 11.69 7.67 11.43
C THR A 506 10.41 6.85 11.63
N PRO A 507 10.54 5.57 12.02
CA PRO A 507 9.39 4.77 12.34
C PRO A 507 8.49 5.49 13.34
N ILE A 508 7.17 5.43 13.12
CA ILE A 508 6.20 6.03 14.04
C ILE A 508 6.29 5.29 15.37
N SER A 509 6.52 6.02 16.45
CA SER A 509 6.31 5.50 17.78
C SER A 509 4.87 5.80 18.21
N ILE A 510 4.08 4.75 18.36
CA ILE A 510 2.75 4.81 18.97
C ILE A 510 2.86 3.98 20.24
N ASN A 511 2.92 4.64 21.40
CA ASN A 511 3.15 3.96 22.67
C ASN A 511 4.32 2.95 22.58
N GLU A 512 5.44 3.36 21.97
CA GLU A 512 6.69 2.61 21.76
C GLU A 512 6.72 1.53 20.65
N ALA A 513 5.72 1.37 19.81
CA ALA A 513 5.74 0.43 18.68
C ALA A 513 6.12 1.10 17.34
N ILE A 514 6.93 0.43 16.51
CA ILE A 514 7.60 0.98 15.30
C ILE A 514 6.99 0.49 13.97
N VAL A 515 6.84 1.37 12.94
CA VAL A 515 6.27 1.03 11.60
C VAL A 515 6.90 1.82 10.44
N ASP A 516 7.27 1.13 9.33
CA ASP A 516 8.02 1.69 8.17
C ASP A 516 7.28 1.61 6.82
N LEU A 517 7.46 2.60 5.85
CA LEU A 517 6.84 2.59 4.49
C LEU A 517 7.36 3.64 3.47
N SER A 518 7.04 3.48 2.13
CA SER A 518 7.65 4.16 0.97
C SER A 518 6.76 5.09 0.11
N LEU A 519 7.40 5.93 -0.75
CA LEU A 519 6.78 6.92 -1.66
C LEU A 519 5.93 6.31 -2.80
N LYS A 520 6.24 5.09 -3.26
CA LYS A 520 5.51 4.42 -4.36
C LYS A 520 4.03 4.27 -4.02
N ASP A 521 3.73 3.98 -2.76
CA ASP A 521 2.38 3.75 -2.26
C ASP A 521 1.50 5.01 -2.35
N TYR A 522 2.14 6.18 -2.32
CA TYR A 522 1.48 7.48 -2.35
C TYR A 522 0.85 7.83 -3.71
N ILE A 523 1.61 7.74 -4.80
CA ILE A 523 1.09 8.06 -6.15
C ILE A 523 0.05 7.01 -6.57
N GLU A 524 0.23 5.75 -6.17
CA GLU A 524 -0.76 4.71 -6.41
C GLU A 524 -2.11 5.01 -5.74
N ILE A 525 -2.10 5.52 -4.51
CA ILE A 525 -3.32 5.95 -3.81
C ILE A 525 -3.94 7.16 -4.51
N LEU A 526 -3.13 8.16 -4.87
CA LEU A 526 -3.60 9.36 -5.57
C LEU A 526 -4.30 9.01 -6.88
N GLU A 527 -3.70 8.18 -7.72
CA GLU A 527 -4.27 7.79 -9.01
C GLU A 527 -5.56 6.96 -8.85
N LYS A 528 -5.62 6.07 -7.86
CA LYS A 528 -6.85 5.33 -7.56
C LYS A 528 -8.00 6.24 -7.14
N GLU A 529 -7.69 7.35 -6.48
CA GLU A 529 -8.72 8.27 -5.97
C GLU A 529 -9.16 9.32 -6.98
N ILE A 530 -8.26 9.75 -7.88
CA ILE A 530 -8.62 10.63 -9.00
C ILE A 530 -9.69 9.98 -9.91
N HIS A 531 -9.67 8.65 -10.01
CA HIS A 531 -10.58 7.88 -10.89
C HIS A 531 -11.88 7.40 -10.22
N LYS A 532 -12.01 7.51 -8.90
CA LYS A 532 -13.26 7.16 -8.21
C LYS A 532 -14.19 8.37 -8.25
N GLU A 533 -15.36 8.20 -8.84
CA GLU A 533 -16.44 9.21 -8.83
C GLU A 533 -17.05 9.44 -7.43
N SER A 534 -16.62 8.71 -6.42
CA SER A 534 -17.07 8.86 -5.05
C SER A 534 -16.15 9.82 -4.28
N TYR A 535 -16.74 10.85 -3.68
CA TYR A 535 -16.08 11.76 -2.75
C TYR A 535 -15.45 10.99 -1.59
N PHE A 536 -14.12 10.80 -1.64
CA PHE A 536 -13.37 10.40 -0.47
C PHE A 536 -12.84 11.65 0.25
N GLU A 537 -13.10 11.74 1.55
CA GLU A 537 -12.60 12.80 2.43
C GLU A 537 -11.06 12.85 2.52
N GLU A 538 -10.37 11.93 1.86
CA GLU A 538 -8.94 11.69 1.98
C GLU A 538 -8.06 12.41 0.94
N VAL A 539 -8.63 12.88 -0.19
CA VAL A 539 -7.86 13.60 -1.20
C VAL A 539 -7.87 15.10 -0.91
N TYR A 540 -6.68 15.67 -0.91
CA TYR A 540 -6.51 17.10 -0.70
C TYR A 540 -6.87 17.86 -1.97
N THR A 541 -8.13 18.27 -2.09
CA THR A 541 -8.58 19.18 -3.15
C THR A 541 -7.98 20.56 -2.92
N GLY A 542 -7.80 21.33 -3.99
CA GLY A 542 -7.36 22.71 -3.92
C GLY A 542 -8.20 23.56 -2.96
N LYS A 543 -9.51 23.27 -2.83
CA LYS A 543 -10.41 23.91 -1.87
C LYS A 543 -9.98 23.69 -0.42
N LYS A 544 -9.69 22.46 -0.02
CA LYS A 544 -9.22 22.14 1.35
C LYS A 544 -7.86 22.82 1.65
N ALA A 545 -6.98 22.91 0.64
CA ALA A 545 -5.71 23.61 0.78
C ALA A 545 -5.88 25.11 1.05
N PHE A 546 -6.86 25.72 0.43
CA PHE A 546 -7.16 27.16 0.66
C PHE A 546 -7.75 27.43 2.05
N GLU A 547 -8.56 26.52 2.59
CA GLU A 547 -9.04 26.63 3.98
C GLU A 547 -7.88 26.65 4.97
N LEU A 548 -6.86 25.81 4.75
CA LEU A 548 -5.62 25.82 5.53
C LEU A 548 -4.79 27.07 5.32
N PHE A 549 -4.61 27.47 4.08
CA PHE A 549 -3.86 28.68 3.75
C PHE A 549 -4.46 29.91 4.43
N ALA A 550 -5.78 29.98 4.57
CA ALA A 550 -6.45 31.04 5.32
C ALA A 550 -6.03 31.10 6.80
N ILE A 551 -5.81 29.95 7.43
CA ILE A 551 -5.31 29.87 8.81
C ILE A 551 -3.89 30.43 8.87
N PHE A 552 -3.01 30.01 7.96
CA PHE A 552 -1.63 30.51 7.90
C PHE A 552 -1.52 31.98 7.58
N LYS A 553 -2.35 32.46 6.66
CA LYS A 553 -2.44 33.87 6.35
C LYS A 553 -2.78 34.69 7.60
N ASN A 554 -3.70 34.20 8.42
CA ASN A 554 -4.05 34.87 9.68
C ASN A 554 -2.91 34.80 10.69
N MET A 555 -2.20 33.69 10.78
CA MET A 555 -1.00 33.56 11.62
C MET A 555 0.07 34.58 11.22
N TRP A 556 0.27 34.81 9.91
CA TRP A 556 1.25 35.78 9.41
C TRP A 556 0.79 37.25 9.57
N LYS A 557 -0.50 37.55 9.33
CA LYS A 557 -1.06 38.90 9.50
C LYS A 557 -0.96 39.43 10.92
N HIS A 558 -1.07 38.60 11.92
CA HIS A 558 -0.90 39.00 13.31
C HIS A 558 0.55 39.48 13.63
N GLN A 559 1.49 39.14 12.77
CA GLN A 559 2.92 39.47 12.96
C GLN A 559 3.36 40.75 12.24
N CYS A 560 2.66 41.12 11.16
CA CYS A 560 3.00 42.27 10.34
C CYS A 560 1.98 43.40 10.53
N LYS A 561 1.98 44.06 11.70
CA LYS A 561 1.10 45.23 11.94
C LYS A 561 1.37 46.42 11.05
N ASP A 562 2.53 46.47 10.36
CA ASP A 562 3.00 47.65 9.62
C ASP A 562 3.25 47.40 8.10
N SER A 563 2.99 46.22 7.55
CA SER A 563 3.18 46.02 6.11
C SER A 563 1.86 45.82 5.39
N GLN A 564 1.60 46.63 4.39
CA GLN A 564 0.50 46.49 3.41
C GLN A 564 0.67 45.26 2.50
N GLU A 565 1.70 44.46 2.70
CA GLU A 565 1.98 43.22 1.98
C GLU A 565 1.59 42.01 2.84
N LEU A 566 0.87 41.08 2.20
CA LEU A 566 0.49 39.80 2.73
C LEU A 566 1.66 38.93 3.14
#